data_819fe8ec0709ab2572230c08ee3a33c2
#
_entry.id   819fe8ec0709ab2572230c08ee3a33c2
#
_cell.length_a   1.000
_cell.length_b   1.000
_cell.length_c   1.000
_cell.angle_alpha   90.00
_cell.angle_beta   90.00
_cell.angle_gamma   90.00
#
_symmetry.space_group_name_H-M   'P 1'
#
loop_
_entity.id
_entity.type
_entity.pdbx_description
1 polymer ?
#
loop_
_entity_poly.entity_id
_entity_poly.type
_entity_poly.pdbx_seq_one_letter_code
_entity_poly.pdbx_strand_id
1 'polypeptide(L)'
;MAVKKAAPAKKTAAKPAAAPKPIKEAMTKSGLVAHIAEVSAVAAKDVRAVMAALEGAIHGSVSKKGAGEFVLPGLLKITSVKVAAKPKRKGINPFTKEEVWFAAKPASTKLKVRPLKKLKDAAL
;
A
#
# COMPACT_ATOMS: atom_id res chain seq x y z
N MET A 1 -45.46 -18.82 -2.59
CA MET A 1 -44.67 -17.73 -1.99
C MET A 1 -43.65 -17.26 -3.00
N ALA A 2 -43.78 -16.06 -3.47
CA ALA A 2 -42.85 -15.51 -4.44
C ALA A 2 -41.53 -15.12 -3.75
N VAL A 3 -40.44 -15.79 -4.05
CA VAL A 3 -39.12 -15.36 -3.64
C VAL A 3 -38.79 -14.13 -4.48
N LYS A 4 -38.72 -12.99 -3.85
CA LYS A 4 -38.33 -11.75 -4.49
C LYS A 4 -36.86 -11.84 -4.85
N LYS A 5 -36.57 -12.17 -6.09
CA LYS A 5 -35.24 -12.19 -6.64
C LYS A 5 -34.75 -10.76 -6.64
N ALA A 6 -33.76 -10.46 -5.82
CA ALA A 6 -33.09 -9.17 -5.82
C ALA A 6 -32.54 -8.92 -7.23
N ALA A 7 -32.91 -7.81 -7.83
CA ALA A 7 -32.37 -7.42 -9.11
C ALA A 7 -30.82 -7.29 -8.99
N PRO A 8 -30.07 -7.83 -9.94
CA PRO A 8 -28.62 -7.64 -9.93
C PRO A 8 -28.34 -6.14 -10.02
N ALA A 9 -27.55 -5.66 -9.09
CA ALA A 9 -27.08 -4.29 -9.15
C ALA A 9 -26.49 -4.06 -10.55
N LYS A 10 -27.03 -3.10 -11.29
CA LYS A 10 -26.44 -2.67 -12.56
C LYS A 10 -24.99 -2.32 -12.29
N LYS A 11 -24.08 -3.15 -12.78
CA LYS A 11 -22.70 -2.72 -12.93
C LYS A 11 -22.73 -1.56 -13.91
N THR A 12 -22.69 -0.36 -13.41
CA THR A 12 -22.37 0.78 -14.22
C THR A 12 -20.96 0.51 -14.75
N ALA A 13 -20.90 0.21 -16.02
CA ALA A 13 -19.62 0.08 -16.69
C ALA A 13 -18.85 1.37 -16.42
N ALA A 14 -17.78 1.26 -15.64
CA ALA A 14 -16.90 2.37 -15.43
C ALA A 14 -16.42 2.80 -16.82
N LYS A 15 -16.74 4.01 -17.23
CA LYS A 15 -16.14 4.62 -18.42
C LYS A 15 -14.63 4.40 -18.33
N PRO A 16 -13.97 3.87 -19.37
CA PRO A 16 -12.52 3.79 -19.36
C PRO A 16 -12.00 5.18 -19.06
N ALA A 17 -11.28 5.28 -17.96
CA ALA A 17 -10.68 6.54 -17.56
C ALA A 17 -9.82 7.02 -18.72
N ALA A 18 -10.04 8.25 -19.15
CA ALA A 18 -9.16 8.92 -20.09
C ALA A 18 -7.71 8.76 -19.59
N ALA A 19 -6.76 8.60 -20.52
CA ALA A 19 -5.36 8.44 -20.19
C ALA A 19 -4.95 9.45 -19.12
N PRO A 20 -4.30 9.01 -18.03
CA PRO A 20 -4.02 9.87 -16.92
C PRO A 20 -3.11 11.03 -17.38
N LYS A 21 -3.53 12.24 -17.07
CA LYS A 21 -2.70 13.42 -17.35
C LYS A 21 -1.47 13.37 -16.45
N PRO A 22 -0.29 13.73 -16.95
CA PRO A 22 0.92 13.74 -16.14
C PRO A 22 0.80 14.75 -14.99
N ILE A 23 1.03 14.27 -13.79
CA ILE A 23 1.01 15.08 -12.57
C ILE A 23 2.43 15.54 -12.32
N LYS A 24 2.67 16.84 -12.43
CA LYS A 24 4.01 17.43 -12.30
C LYS A 24 4.45 17.66 -10.86
N GLU A 25 3.53 17.68 -9.94
CA GLU A 25 3.80 17.96 -8.53
C GLU A 25 3.36 16.82 -7.63
N ALA A 26 4.06 16.65 -6.51
CA ALA A 26 3.68 15.69 -5.50
C ALA A 26 2.34 16.10 -4.85
N MET A 27 1.37 15.22 -4.90
CA MET A 27 0.06 15.48 -4.32
C MET A 27 0.05 15.24 -2.82
N THR A 28 -0.58 16.16 -2.10
CA THR A 28 -0.95 15.95 -0.70
C THR A 28 -2.16 15.00 -0.62
N LYS A 29 -2.45 14.50 0.58
CA LYS A 29 -3.62 13.64 0.81
C LYS A 29 -4.91 14.28 0.31
N SER A 30 -5.12 15.55 0.63
CA SER A 30 -6.30 16.31 0.17
C SER A 30 -6.33 16.51 -1.34
N GLY A 31 -5.18 16.82 -1.93
CA GLY A 31 -5.03 16.96 -3.38
C GLY A 31 -5.32 15.68 -4.12
N LEU A 32 -4.84 14.55 -3.59
CA LEU A 32 -5.12 13.23 -4.16
C LEU A 32 -6.62 12.90 -4.11
N VAL A 33 -7.29 13.16 -2.99
CA VAL A 33 -8.73 12.94 -2.86
C VAL A 33 -9.51 13.78 -3.86
N ALA A 34 -9.16 15.06 -4.01
CA ALA A 34 -9.80 15.94 -4.96
C ALA A 34 -9.60 15.47 -6.40
N HIS A 35 -8.39 15.08 -6.75
CA HIS A 35 -8.08 14.56 -8.09
C HIS A 35 -8.85 13.29 -8.41
N ILE A 36 -8.90 12.34 -7.49
CA ILE A 36 -9.66 11.10 -7.66
C ILE A 36 -11.15 11.40 -7.80
N ALA A 37 -11.69 12.31 -6.99
CA ALA A 37 -13.08 12.73 -7.06
C ALA A 37 -13.42 13.33 -8.44
N GLU A 38 -12.55 14.16 -8.97
CA GLU A 38 -12.71 14.77 -10.29
C GLU A 38 -12.67 13.73 -11.41
N VAL A 39 -11.68 12.85 -11.41
CA VAL A 39 -11.48 11.84 -12.47
C VAL A 39 -12.56 10.75 -12.42
N SER A 40 -12.98 10.34 -11.24
CA SER A 40 -13.97 9.26 -11.06
C SER A 40 -15.42 9.76 -11.04
N ALA A 41 -15.63 11.07 -11.01
CA ALA A 41 -16.95 11.70 -10.83
C ALA A 41 -17.68 11.23 -9.56
N VAL A 42 -16.94 10.90 -8.51
CA VAL A 42 -17.43 10.50 -7.20
C VAL A 42 -17.26 11.63 -6.21
N ALA A 43 -18.18 11.79 -5.28
CA ALA A 43 -18.08 12.83 -4.26
C ALA A 43 -16.80 12.67 -3.41
N ALA A 44 -16.14 13.76 -3.09
CA ALA A 44 -14.92 13.75 -2.28
C ALA A 44 -15.10 13.07 -0.91
N LYS A 45 -16.29 13.13 -0.34
CA LYS A 45 -16.66 12.43 0.89
C LYS A 45 -16.55 10.92 0.73
N ASP A 46 -17.08 10.38 -0.36
CA ASP A 46 -17.06 8.95 -0.65
C ASP A 46 -15.65 8.48 -0.99
N VAL A 47 -14.87 9.30 -1.69
CA VAL A 47 -13.46 9.03 -1.96
C VAL A 47 -12.66 8.93 -0.66
N ARG A 48 -12.89 9.81 0.30
CA ARG A 48 -12.25 9.74 1.62
C ARG A 48 -12.61 8.45 2.36
N ALA A 49 -13.87 8.04 2.31
CA ALA A 49 -14.32 6.80 2.93
C ALA A 49 -13.64 5.58 2.29
N VAL A 50 -13.55 5.55 0.97
CA VAL A 50 -12.85 4.47 0.23
C VAL A 50 -11.36 4.45 0.56
N MET A 51 -10.71 5.59 0.61
CA MET A 51 -9.29 5.68 0.97
C MET A 51 -9.02 5.21 2.39
N ALA A 52 -9.88 5.58 3.34
CA ALA A 52 -9.77 5.11 4.72
C ALA A 52 -9.97 3.60 4.83
N ALA A 53 -10.93 3.05 4.11
CA ALA A 53 -11.14 1.60 4.04
C ALA A 53 -9.95 0.87 3.43
N LEU A 54 -9.35 1.42 2.38
CA LEU A 54 -8.14 0.89 1.75
C LEU A 54 -6.95 0.90 2.73
N GLU A 55 -6.72 2.01 3.42
CA GLU A 55 -5.69 2.10 4.45
C GLU A 55 -5.91 1.02 5.52
N GLY A 56 -7.13 0.86 6.00
CA GLY A 56 -7.50 -0.16 6.98
C GLY A 56 -7.23 -1.58 6.50
N ALA A 57 -7.56 -1.88 5.25
CA ALA A 57 -7.28 -3.18 4.63
C ALA A 57 -5.78 -3.47 4.54
N ILE A 58 -4.98 -2.47 4.16
CA ILE A 58 -3.52 -2.59 4.10
C ILE A 58 -2.95 -2.84 5.50
N HIS A 59 -3.34 -2.05 6.49
CA HIS A 59 -2.91 -2.20 7.88
C HIS A 59 -3.27 -3.59 8.43
N GLY A 60 -4.50 -4.05 8.17
CA GLY A 60 -4.95 -5.37 8.59
C GLY A 60 -4.13 -6.50 7.96
N SER A 61 -3.86 -6.40 6.67
CA SER A 61 -3.11 -7.41 5.93
C SER A 61 -1.64 -7.48 6.35
N VAL A 62 -1.03 -6.35 6.65
CA VAL A 62 0.40 -6.23 6.99
C VAL A 62 0.66 -6.46 8.49
N SER A 63 -0.38 -6.42 9.32
CA SER A 63 -0.25 -6.64 10.76
C SER A 63 0.32 -8.02 11.10
N LYS A 64 0.83 -8.17 12.32
CA LYS A 64 1.41 -9.44 12.81
C LYS A 64 0.45 -10.62 12.71
N LYS A 65 -0.84 -10.37 12.80
CA LYS A 65 -1.92 -11.38 12.71
C LYS A 65 -2.51 -11.49 11.31
N GLY A 66 -2.15 -10.61 10.40
CA GLY A 66 -2.64 -10.61 9.02
C GLY A 66 -1.90 -11.59 8.12
N ALA A 67 -2.29 -11.60 6.86
CA ALA A 67 -1.69 -12.48 5.84
C ALA A 67 -0.20 -12.17 5.56
N GLY A 68 0.28 -11.00 5.96
CA GLY A 68 1.65 -10.56 5.72
C GLY A 68 1.92 -10.09 4.29
N GLU A 69 0.87 -10.04 3.48
CA GLU A 69 0.97 -9.64 2.08
C GLU A 69 -0.28 -8.88 1.66
N PHE A 70 -0.09 -7.80 0.93
CA PHE A 70 -1.18 -7.06 0.31
C PHE A 70 -0.79 -6.69 -1.12
N VAL A 71 -1.68 -7.00 -2.05
CA VAL A 71 -1.48 -6.66 -3.46
C VAL A 71 -2.49 -5.60 -3.86
N LEU A 72 -2.01 -4.44 -4.29
CA LEU A 72 -2.83 -3.43 -4.95
C LEU A 72 -2.77 -3.69 -6.46
N PRO A 73 -3.84 -4.20 -7.06
CA PRO A 73 -3.82 -4.64 -8.46
C PRO A 73 -3.33 -3.54 -9.41
N GLY A 74 -2.37 -3.89 -10.24
CA GLY A 74 -1.81 -2.99 -11.25
C GLY A 74 -0.84 -1.93 -10.73
N LEU A 75 -0.62 -1.81 -9.44
CA LEU A 75 0.23 -0.79 -8.86
C LEU A 75 1.42 -1.36 -8.09
N LEU A 76 1.19 -1.97 -6.95
CA LEU A 76 2.26 -2.43 -6.08
C LEU A 76 1.86 -3.65 -5.24
N LYS A 77 2.88 -4.31 -4.72
CA LYS A 77 2.74 -5.40 -3.77
C LYS A 77 3.51 -5.06 -2.50
N ILE A 78 2.85 -5.14 -1.38
CA ILE A 78 3.44 -4.93 -0.05
C ILE A 78 3.60 -6.29 0.61
N THR A 79 4.81 -6.61 1.04
CA THR A 79 5.11 -7.86 1.74
C THR A 79 5.72 -7.56 3.09
N SER A 80 5.18 -8.17 4.11
CA SER A 80 5.72 -8.12 5.48
C SER A 80 6.68 -9.29 5.68
N VAL A 81 7.93 -8.98 5.98
CA VAL A 81 8.97 -9.98 6.23
C VAL A 81 9.35 -9.91 7.71
N LYS A 82 9.17 -11.01 8.41
CA LYS A 82 9.62 -11.14 9.80
C LYS A 82 11.14 -11.29 9.82
N VAL A 83 11.81 -10.41 10.55
CA VAL A 83 13.24 -10.48 10.79
C VAL A 83 13.47 -11.07 12.17
N ALA A 84 14.21 -12.16 12.23
CA ALA A 84 14.57 -12.79 13.49
C ALA A 84 15.39 -11.84 14.38
N ALA A 85 15.22 -11.99 15.68
CA ALA A 85 16.04 -11.28 16.67
C ALA A 85 17.51 -11.64 16.45
N LYS A 86 18.38 -10.64 16.49
CA LYS A 86 19.83 -10.86 16.43
C LYS A 86 20.42 -10.76 17.84
N PRO A 87 21.19 -11.76 18.28
CA PRO A 87 21.88 -11.68 19.56
C PRO A 87 22.95 -10.59 19.55
N LYS A 88 23.34 -10.18 20.72
CA LYS A 88 24.48 -9.30 20.93
C LYS A 88 25.73 -9.92 20.27
N ARG A 89 26.41 -9.18 19.45
CA ARG A 89 27.61 -9.65 18.75
C ARG A 89 28.76 -8.65 18.87
N LYS A 90 29.96 -9.20 18.88
CA LYS A 90 31.19 -8.41 18.82
C LYS A 90 31.51 -8.09 17.36
N GLY A 91 31.83 -6.86 17.07
CA GLY A 91 32.22 -6.42 15.74
C GLY A 91 33.26 -5.31 15.81
N ILE A 92 33.90 -5.04 14.69
CA ILE A 92 34.92 -3.99 14.59
C ILE A 92 34.27 -2.76 13.94
N ASN A 93 34.44 -1.59 14.57
CA ASN A 93 34.00 -0.34 14.00
C ASN A 93 34.96 0.03 12.84
N PRO A 94 34.42 0.18 11.59
CA PRO A 94 35.30 0.48 10.44
C PRO A 94 35.98 1.85 10.51
N PHE A 95 35.47 2.79 11.32
CA PHE A 95 36.02 4.13 11.45
C PHE A 95 37.12 4.21 12.51
N THR A 96 36.92 3.58 13.66
CA THR A 96 37.90 3.62 14.78
C THR A 96 38.75 2.38 14.88
N LYS A 97 38.43 1.32 14.14
CA LYS A 97 39.08 -0.02 14.20
C LYS A 97 39.04 -0.66 15.59
N GLU A 98 38.21 -0.18 16.46
CA GLU A 98 38.01 -0.71 17.80
C GLU A 98 36.96 -1.80 17.83
N GLU A 99 37.13 -2.79 18.71
CA GLU A 99 36.12 -3.80 18.95
C GLU A 99 34.96 -3.19 19.73
N VAL A 100 33.77 -3.19 19.12
CA VAL A 100 32.55 -2.69 19.74
C VAL A 100 31.51 -3.79 19.83
N TRP A 101 30.79 -3.87 20.95
CA TRP A 101 29.66 -4.74 21.09
C TRP A 101 28.41 -4.10 20.47
N PHE A 102 27.88 -4.75 19.44
CA PHE A 102 26.60 -4.35 18.89
C PHE A 102 25.47 -4.91 19.76
N ALA A 103 24.61 -4.01 20.19
CA ALA A 103 23.46 -4.39 21.02
C ALA A 103 22.56 -5.43 20.30
N ALA A 104 21.97 -6.31 21.08
CA ALA A 104 20.98 -7.24 20.58
C ALA A 104 19.79 -6.46 19.97
N LYS A 105 19.34 -6.89 18.81
CA LYS A 105 18.16 -6.32 18.15
C LYS A 105 16.98 -7.27 18.34
N PRO A 106 15.84 -6.78 18.85
CA PRO A 106 14.65 -7.61 18.99
C PRO A 106 14.13 -8.02 17.60
N ALA A 107 13.32 -9.06 17.56
CA ALA A 107 12.62 -9.45 16.34
C ALA A 107 11.79 -8.27 15.83
N SER A 108 11.89 -7.98 14.57
CA SER A 108 11.19 -6.88 13.92
C SER A 108 10.54 -7.34 12.61
N THR A 109 9.59 -6.56 12.14
CA THR A 109 8.95 -6.81 10.86
C THR A 109 9.39 -5.73 9.87
N LYS A 110 9.92 -6.13 8.73
CA LYS A 110 10.25 -5.22 7.65
C LYS A 110 9.18 -5.28 6.58
N LEU A 111 8.81 -4.13 6.08
CA LEU A 111 7.91 -4.03 4.93
C LEU A 111 8.72 -3.88 3.65
N LYS A 112 8.40 -4.71 2.67
CA LYS A 112 8.95 -4.61 1.31
C LYS A 112 7.82 -4.21 0.37
N VAL A 113 8.01 -3.11 -0.32
CA VAL A 113 7.09 -2.63 -1.35
C VAL A 113 7.72 -2.87 -2.71
N ARG A 114 7.04 -3.63 -3.55
CA ARG A 114 7.51 -3.91 -4.91
C ARG A 114 6.52 -3.34 -5.92
N PRO A 115 6.96 -2.49 -6.84
CA PRO A 115 6.10 -2.02 -7.91
C PRO A 115 5.78 -3.17 -8.86
N LEU A 116 4.54 -3.21 -9.33
CA LEU A 116 4.12 -4.16 -10.35
C LEU A 116 4.48 -3.65 -11.75
N LYS A 117 4.43 -4.56 -12.73
CA LYS A 117 4.82 -4.28 -14.11
C LYS A 117 4.13 -3.04 -14.68
N LYS A 118 2.83 -2.90 -14.49
CA LYS A 118 2.06 -1.76 -14.99
C LYS A 118 2.56 -0.42 -14.45
N LEU A 119 2.95 -0.37 -13.18
CA LEU A 119 3.51 0.84 -12.60
C LEU A 119 4.92 1.13 -13.13
N LYS A 120 5.72 0.10 -13.33
CA LYS A 120 7.05 0.24 -13.94
C LYS A 120 6.96 0.75 -15.37
N ASP A 121 6.05 0.21 -16.15
CA ASP A 121 5.83 0.62 -17.55
C ASP A 121 5.35 2.07 -17.64
N ALA A 122 4.55 2.52 -16.67
CA ALA A 122 4.12 3.91 -16.59
C ALA A 122 5.25 4.90 -16.24
N ALA A 123 6.32 4.42 -15.61
CA ALA A 123 7.48 5.24 -15.24
C ALA A 123 8.56 5.33 -16.34
N LEU A 124 8.43 4.53 -17.37
CA LEU A 124 9.38 4.50 -18.49
C LEU A 124 9.16 5.67 -19.48
#